data_06d253d720d1892859f6f6cd0644a6ba
#
_entry.id   06d253d720d1892859f6f6cd0644a6ba
#
_cell.length_a   1.000
_cell.length_b   1.000
_cell.length_c   1.000
_cell.angle_alpha   90.00
_cell.angle_beta   90.00
_cell.angle_gamma   90.00
#
_symmetry.space_group_name_H-M   'P 1'
#
loop_
_entity.id
_entity.type
_entity.pdbx_description
1 polymer ?
#
loop_
_entity_poly.entity_id
_entity_poly.type
_entity_poly.pdbx_seq_one_letter_code
_entity_poly.pdbx_strand_id
1 'polypeptide(L)'
;MEHQEGFINGQKGLSIYWQAWLPSSEKTVASVVIAHGLGEHGGRYRRVGEYLVEHGCATYAIDHRGHGKSAGPRALVDRFDNAVADLDQLIDRVRKARPNAPLFLLGHSMGGALALDYAIAHQDKLDGLLLSGPAVVLDGAPAALLILSKILSVVAPSLGVFSVDPSLVSRDPVEVATYVSDPLNFHGKAPARTMGEIVRFVEGLPARLPQVTLPMLLMHGMEDKLAGFSGSEMVYRSIRSQDKTIKLYEGLYHEIFNELPADRARVFADMSGWIEAHIS
;
A
#
# COMPACT_ATOMS: atom_id res chain seq x y z
N MET A 1 16.49 14.70 10.50
CA MET A 1 15.51 13.57 10.42
C MET A 1 15.86 12.55 11.50
N GLU A 2 14.89 12.13 12.29
CA GLU A 2 15.00 11.06 13.28
C GLU A 2 14.37 9.78 12.69
N HIS A 3 14.98 8.63 12.93
CA HIS A 3 14.41 7.32 12.56
C HIS A 3 13.99 6.58 13.83
N GLN A 4 12.77 6.11 13.85
CA GLN A 4 12.23 5.27 14.94
C GLN A 4 11.71 3.96 14.37
N GLU A 5 11.78 2.90 15.15
CA GLU A 5 11.21 1.60 14.81
C GLU A 5 10.69 0.88 16.05
N GLY A 6 9.81 -0.10 15.85
CA GLY A 6 9.30 -0.88 16.97
C GLY A 6 8.27 -1.90 16.51
N PHE A 7 7.57 -2.47 17.48
CA PHE A 7 6.53 -3.46 17.24
C PHE A 7 5.23 -3.05 17.91
N ILE A 8 4.11 -3.43 17.29
CA ILE A 8 2.78 -3.41 17.87
C ILE A 8 2.26 -4.85 17.97
N ASN A 9 1.32 -5.07 18.90
CA ASN A 9 0.71 -6.38 19.10
C ASN A 9 -0.48 -6.53 18.14
N GLY A 10 -0.23 -7.07 16.95
CA GLY A 10 -1.24 -7.28 15.93
C GLY A 10 -2.26 -8.37 16.25
N GLN A 11 -3.21 -8.56 15.32
CA GLN A 11 -4.26 -9.57 15.47
C GLN A 11 -3.67 -10.98 15.64
N LYS A 12 -4.31 -11.77 16.52
CA LYS A 12 -3.85 -13.11 16.93
C LYS A 12 -2.49 -13.12 17.63
N GLY A 13 -2.10 -12.00 18.25
CA GLY A 13 -0.85 -11.88 19.01
C GLY A 13 0.40 -11.83 18.13
N LEU A 14 0.29 -11.57 16.83
CA LEU A 14 1.45 -11.42 15.97
C LEU A 14 2.19 -10.11 16.28
N SER A 15 3.52 -10.18 16.37
CA SER A 15 4.39 -9.01 16.47
C SER A 15 4.48 -8.33 15.10
N ILE A 16 3.92 -7.14 14.96
CA ILE A 16 3.88 -6.37 13.72
C ILE A 16 4.87 -5.21 13.81
N TYR A 17 5.84 -5.23 12.91
CA TYR A 17 6.89 -4.22 12.85
C TYR A 17 6.38 -2.94 12.18
N TRP A 18 6.85 -1.81 12.67
CA TRP A 18 6.69 -0.50 12.07
C TRP A 18 7.97 0.30 12.18
N GLN A 19 8.15 1.25 11.29
CA GLN A 19 9.22 2.22 11.33
C GLN A 19 8.70 3.61 10.98
N ALA A 20 9.45 4.64 11.33
CA ALA A 20 9.09 6.02 11.06
C ALA A 20 10.31 6.87 10.73
N TRP A 21 10.10 7.82 9.86
CA TRP A 21 11.00 8.93 9.56
C TRP A 21 10.32 10.21 10.01
N LEU A 22 10.95 10.92 10.94
CA LEU A 22 10.35 12.06 11.63
C LEU A 22 11.14 13.33 11.37
N PRO A 23 10.46 14.46 11.12
CA PRO A 23 11.13 15.75 11.01
C PRO A 23 11.80 16.12 12.35
N SER A 24 12.97 16.77 12.27
CA SER A 24 13.68 17.25 13.46
C SER A 24 13.04 18.49 14.09
N SER A 25 12.09 19.12 13.38
CA SER A 25 11.32 20.25 13.89
C SER A 25 10.19 19.78 14.82
N GLU A 26 9.87 20.58 15.85
CA GLU A 26 8.73 20.30 16.74
C GLU A 26 7.38 20.34 16.01
N LYS A 27 7.29 21.08 14.91
CA LYS A 27 6.06 21.24 14.13
C LYS A 27 6.00 20.24 12.97
N THR A 28 5.20 19.20 13.15
CA THR A 28 4.79 18.29 12.08
C THR A 28 3.57 18.87 11.35
N VAL A 29 3.64 19.02 10.03
CA VAL A 29 2.54 19.59 9.24
C VAL A 29 1.47 18.54 8.92
N ALA A 30 1.87 17.29 8.73
CA ALA A 30 0.98 16.16 8.52
C ALA A 30 1.65 14.84 8.95
N SER A 31 0.87 13.79 9.07
CA SER A 31 1.35 12.41 9.23
C SER A 31 0.96 11.59 8.01
N VAL A 32 1.86 10.72 7.55
CA VAL A 32 1.60 9.77 6.45
C VAL A 32 1.90 8.36 6.94
N VAL A 33 0.93 7.45 6.84
CA VAL A 33 1.12 6.03 7.10
C VAL A 33 1.19 5.30 5.76
N ILE A 34 2.19 4.43 5.60
CA ILE A 34 2.46 3.70 4.36
C ILE A 34 2.16 2.22 4.55
N ALA A 35 1.32 1.67 3.67
CA ALA A 35 0.99 0.26 3.54
C ALA A 35 1.63 -0.29 2.24
N HIS A 36 2.63 -1.16 2.38
CA HIS A 36 3.42 -1.69 1.28
C HIS A 36 2.71 -2.82 0.50
N GLY A 37 3.28 -3.21 -0.66
CA GLY A 37 2.75 -4.25 -1.53
C GLY A 37 3.08 -5.69 -1.10
N LEU A 38 2.63 -6.65 -1.91
CA LEU A 38 2.89 -8.07 -1.71
C LEU A 38 4.36 -8.40 -1.90
N GLY A 39 4.94 -9.13 -0.95
CA GLY A 39 6.32 -9.64 -1.04
C GLY A 39 7.41 -8.61 -0.76
N GLU A 40 7.05 -7.37 -0.46
CA GLU A 40 7.99 -6.31 -0.06
C GLU A 40 7.87 -5.96 1.43
N HIS A 41 8.38 -4.80 1.84
CA HIS A 41 8.33 -4.31 3.23
C HIS A 41 8.44 -2.78 3.30
N GLY A 42 8.06 -2.21 4.46
CA GLY A 42 8.04 -0.76 4.69
C GLY A 42 9.39 -0.06 4.53
N GLY A 43 10.51 -0.75 4.71
CA GLY A 43 11.86 -0.17 4.55
C GLY A 43 12.16 0.31 3.12
N ARG A 44 11.51 -0.23 2.11
CA ARG A 44 11.65 0.19 0.70
C ARG A 44 11.09 1.59 0.44
N TYR A 45 10.26 2.10 1.36
CA TYR A 45 9.69 3.45 1.30
C TYR A 45 10.54 4.51 1.99
N ARG A 46 11.79 4.18 2.37
CA ARG A 46 12.71 5.14 3.01
C ARG A 46 12.85 6.43 2.19
N ARG A 47 13.02 6.34 0.87
CA ARG A 47 13.14 7.51 -0.02
C ARG A 47 11.87 8.37 -0.02
N VAL A 48 10.68 7.73 -0.01
CA VAL A 48 9.39 8.43 0.13
C VAL A 48 9.32 9.11 1.49
N GLY A 49 9.71 8.40 2.56
CA GLY A 49 9.74 8.92 3.93
C GLY A 49 10.68 10.12 4.08
N GLU A 50 11.91 10.03 3.57
CA GLU A 50 12.88 11.12 3.57
C GLU A 50 12.35 12.35 2.84
N TYR A 51 11.80 12.15 1.64
CA TYR A 51 11.20 13.23 0.86
C TYR A 51 10.03 13.92 1.59
N LEU A 52 9.12 13.15 2.17
CA LEU A 52 7.99 13.69 2.92
C LEU A 52 8.44 14.42 4.20
N VAL A 53 9.50 13.94 4.86
CA VAL A 53 10.10 14.62 6.02
C VAL A 53 10.69 15.99 5.64
N GLU A 54 11.31 16.12 4.46
CA GLU A 54 11.77 17.42 3.94
C GLU A 54 10.62 18.41 3.74
N HIS A 55 9.39 17.90 3.50
CA HIS A 55 8.14 18.67 3.41
C HIS A 55 7.41 18.78 4.78
N GLY A 56 8.08 18.44 5.88
CA GLY A 56 7.54 18.57 7.24
C GLY A 56 6.58 17.48 7.69
N CYS A 57 6.40 16.39 6.91
CA CYS A 57 5.52 15.30 7.27
C CYS A 57 6.24 14.26 8.14
N ALA A 58 5.57 13.76 9.18
CA ALA A 58 6.00 12.56 9.88
C ALA A 58 5.52 11.33 9.13
N THR A 59 6.44 10.48 8.67
CA THR A 59 6.11 9.33 7.83
C THR A 59 6.32 8.03 8.59
N TYR A 60 5.35 7.15 8.55
CA TYR A 60 5.35 5.84 9.20
C TYR A 60 5.13 4.75 8.15
N ALA A 61 5.76 3.60 8.30
CA ALA A 61 5.51 2.44 7.45
C ALA A 61 5.33 1.19 8.32
N ILE A 62 4.29 0.41 8.03
CA ILE A 62 4.07 -0.91 8.61
C ILE A 62 4.80 -1.95 7.77
N ASP A 63 5.28 -3.04 8.39
CA ASP A 63 5.50 -4.29 7.68
C ASP A 63 4.26 -5.16 7.92
N HIS A 64 3.53 -5.48 6.86
CA HIS A 64 2.33 -6.33 6.99
C HIS A 64 2.69 -7.70 7.58
N ARG A 65 1.71 -8.37 8.22
CA ARG A 65 1.86 -9.74 8.69
C ARG A 65 2.50 -10.65 7.64
N GLY A 66 3.50 -11.43 8.02
CA GLY A 66 4.27 -12.30 7.14
C GLY A 66 5.27 -11.58 6.21
N HIS A 67 5.47 -10.28 6.33
CA HIS A 67 6.37 -9.48 5.50
C HIS A 67 7.45 -8.79 6.32
N GLY A 68 8.56 -8.45 5.66
CA GLY A 68 9.66 -7.70 6.28
C GLY A 68 10.12 -8.29 7.61
N LYS A 69 10.10 -7.48 8.67
CA LYS A 69 10.45 -7.85 10.05
C LYS A 69 9.25 -8.31 10.88
N SER A 70 8.03 -8.27 10.33
CA SER A 70 6.82 -8.72 11.02
C SER A 70 6.74 -10.23 11.13
N ALA A 71 6.09 -10.70 12.21
CA ALA A 71 5.85 -12.12 12.46
C ALA A 71 4.81 -12.71 11.48
N GLY A 72 4.79 -14.03 11.41
CA GLY A 72 3.89 -14.81 10.56
C GLY A 72 4.62 -15.55 9.44
N PRO A 73 3.97 -16.54 8.82
CA PRO A 73 4.54 -17.25 7.66
C PRO A 73 4.75 -16.27 6.49
N ARG A 74 5.88 -16.42 5.78
CA ARG A 74 6.31 -15.47 4.74
C ARG A 74 5.26 -15.28 3.64
N ALA A 75 4.96 -14.01 3.35
CA ALA A 75 3.98 -13.52 2.39
C ALA A 75 2.53 -14.00 2.64
N LEU A 76 2.22 -14.56 3.81
CA LEU A 76 0.91 -15.06 4.15
C LEU A 76 0.08 -14.02 4.89
N VAL A 77 -0.90 -13.46 4.20
CA VAL A 77 -1.99 -12.67 4.78
C VAL A 77 -3.19 -13.61 4.98
N ASP A 78 -3.42 -14.02 6.23
CA ASP A 78 -4.44 -15.02 6.56
C ASP A 78 -5.88 -14.52 6.36
N ARG A 79 -6.12 -13.22 6.61
CA ARG A 79 -7.35 -12.47 6.33
C ARG A 79 -7.02 -10.99 6.12
N PHE A 80 -7.68 -10.36 5.16
CA PHE A 80 -7.58 -8.91 4.99
C PHE A 80 -8.07 -8.18 6.24
N ASP A 81 -9.17 -8.61 6.87
CA ASP A 81 -9.66 -8.04 8.14
C ASP A 81 -8.56 -7.96 9.21
N ASN A 82 -7.71 -9.00 9.32
CA ASN A 82 -6.62 -9.01 10.29
C ASN A 82 -5.50 -8.02 9.92
N ALA A 83 -5.16 -7.90 8.64
CA ALA A 83 -4.16 -6.95 8.17
C ALA A 83 -4.65 -5.50 8.29
N VAL A 84 -5.93 -5.25 8.02
CA VAL A 84 -6.60 -3.96 8.23
C VAL A 84 -6.60 -3.58 9.71
N ALA A 85 -6.89 -4.54 10.61
CA ALA A 85 -6.85 -4.29 12.03
C ALA A 85 -5.43 -4.07 12.59
N ASP A 86 -4.39 -4.69 11.99
CA ASP A 86 -3.00 -4.38 12.31
C ASP A 86 -2.64 -2.95 11.89
N LEU A 87 -3.10 -2.53 10.71
CA LEU A 87 -2.91 -1.17 10.20
C LEU A 87 -3.63 -0.14 11.08
N ASP A 88 -4.85 -0.46 11.55
CA ASP A 88 -5.62 0.38 12.47
C ASP A 88 -4.86 0.66 13.77
N GLN A 89 -4.18 -0.32 14.32
CA GLN A 89 -3.35 -0.12 15.52
C GLN A 89 -2.19 0.84 15.29
N LEU A 90 -1.54 0.80 14.11
CA LEU A 90 -0.51 1.78 13.77
C LEU A 90 -1.11 3.17 13.59
N ILE A 91 -2.25 3.28 12.92
CA ILE A 91 -2.98 4.55 12.71
C ILE A 91 -3.38 5.15 14.05
N ASP A 92 -3.95 4.37 14.97
CA ASP A 92 -4.30 4.83 16.33
C ASP A 92 -3.06 5.30 17.10
N ARG A 93 -1.93 4.60 16.97
CA ARG A 93 -0.65 5.03 17.55
C ARG A 93 -0.20 6.38 16.98
N VAL A 94 -0.30 6.59 15.69
CA VAL A 94 0.08 7.85 15.02
C VAL A 94 -0.85 8.98 15.44
N ARG A 95 -2.16 8.76 15.45
CA ARG A 95 -3.15 9.72 15.93
C ARG A 95 -2.91 10.12 17.39
N LYS A 96 -2.58 9.16 18.26
CA LYS A 96 -2.24 9.44 19.65
C LYS A 96 -0.96 10.25 19.81
N ALA A 97 0.05 9.97 18.98
CA ALA A 97 1.32 10.71 19.01
C ALA A 97 1.21 12.12 18.43
N ARG A 98 0.29 12.34 17.48
CA ARG A 98 0.10 13.60 16.75
C ARG A 98 -1.39 13.92 16.53
N PRO A 99 -2.13 14.22 17.62
CA PRO A 99 -3.60 14.33 17.56
C PRO A 99 -4.11 15.47 16.68
N ASN A 100 -3.30 16.50 16.47
CA ASN A 100 -3.69 17.71 15.74
C ASN A 100 -3.12 17.76 14.31
N ALA A 101 -2.34 16.76 13.89
CA ALA A 101 -1.80 16.72 12.55
C ALA A 101 -2.75 15.94 11.63
N PRO A 102 -3.08 16.45 10.43
CA PRO A 102 -3.77 15.67 9.41
C PRO A 102 -3.06 14.34 9.15
N LEU A 103 -3.84 13.28 8.95
CA LEU A 103 -3.33 11.93 8.74
C LEU A 103 -3.74 11.38 7.38
N PHE A 104 -2.76 11.08 6.57
CA PHE A 104 -2.93 10.46 5.27
C PHE A 104 -2.48 8.99 5.30
N LEU A 105 -3.20 8.14 4.56
CA LEU A 105 -2.82 6.75 4.33
C LEU A 105 -2.38 6.58 2.87
N LEU A 106 -1.14 6.11 2.67
CA LEU A 106 -0.60 5.76 1.36
C LEU A 106 -0.52 4.24 1.22
N GLY A 107 -1.24 3.68 0.27
CA GLY A 107 -1.20 2.25 -0.03
C GLY A 107 -0.66 1.95 -1.42
N HIS A 108 0.26 0.98 -1.53
CA HIS A 108 0.79 0.50 -2.80
C HIS A 108 0.40 -0.94 -3.08
N SER A 109 -0.05 -1.25 -4.29
CA SER A 109 -0.33 -2.62 -4.75
C SER A 109 -1.33 -3.35 -3.82
N MET A 110 -0.96 -4.49 -3.22
CA MET A 110 -1.74 -5.15 -2.16
C MET A 110 -2.00 -4.22 -0.98
N GLY A 111 -1.02 -3.41 -0.58
CA GLY A 111 -1.21 -2.39 0.44
C GLY A 111 -2.20 -1.31 0.03
N GLY A 112 -2.33 -1.03 -1.27
CA GLY A 112 -3.37 -0.17 -1.83
C GLY A 112 -4.77 -0.78 -1.70
N ALA A 113 -4.90 -2.09 -1.91
CA ALA A 113 -6.14 -2.82 -1.65
C ALA A 113 -6.50 -2.80 -0.16
N LEU A 114 -5.52 -3.04 0.73
CA LEU A 114 -5.71 -2.97 2.19
C LEU A 114 -6.05 -1.56 2.68
N ALA A 115 -5.40 -0.53 2.12
CA ALA A 115 -5.67 0.87 2.46
C ALA A 115 -7.08 1.31 2.02
N LEU A 116 -7.54 0.83 0.87
CA LEU A 116 -8.90 1.07 0.39
C LEU A 116 -9.93 0.32 1.25
N ASP A 117 -9.65 -0.93 1.63
CA ASP A 117 -10.50 -1.71 2.56
C ASP A 117 -10.58 -1.03 3.93
N TYR A 118 -9.44 -0.52 4.43
CA TYR A 118 -9.36 0.29 5.64
C TYR A 118 -10.24 1.54 5.53
N ALA A 119 -10.09 2.31 4.44
CA ALA A 119 -10.85 3.54 4.24
C ALA A 119 -12.37 3.29 4.18
N ILE A 120 -12.81 2.21 3.53
CA ILE A 120 -14.23 1.84 3.50
C ILE A 120 -14.81 1.66 4.92
N ALA A 121 -14.01 1.14 5.86
CA ALA A 121 -14.45 0.85 7.22
C ALA A 121 -14.19 1.98 8.23
N HIS A 122 -13.13 2.78 8.02
CA HIS A 122 -12.55 3.68 9.03
C HIS A 122 -12.11 5.03 8.44
N GLN A 123 -12.77 5.54 7.38
CA GLN A 123 -12.38 6.79 6.74
C GLN A 123 -12.45 8.03 7.66
N ASP A 124 -13.23 7.96 8.73
CA ASP A 124 -13.32 8.98 9.77
C ASP A 124 -12.00 9.18 10.55
N LYS A 125 -11.09 8.20 10.48
CA LYS A 125 -9.74 8.29 11.05
C LYS A 125 -8.71 8.90 10.10
N LEU A 126 -9.07 9.24 8.87
CA LEU A 126 -8.17 9.73 7.84
C LEU A 126 -8.59 11.09 7.32
N ASP A 127 -7.63 11.93 6.98
CA ASP A 127 -7.86 13.21 6.29
C ASP A 127 -7.73 13.06 4.77
N GLY A 128 -7.11 11.96 4.30
CA GLY A 128 -7.06 11.60 2.89
C GLY A 128 -6.41 10.24 2.64
N LEU A 129 -6.70 9.69 1.46
CA LEU A 129 -6.19 8.40 0.99
C LEU A 129 -5.39 8.58 -0.30
N LEU A 130 -4.17 8.04 -0.34
CA LEU A 130 -3.32 7.99 -1.52
C LEU A 130 -3.14 6.53 -1.95
N LEU A 131 -3.38 6.23 -3.22
CA LEU A 131 -3.20 4.89 -3.76
C LEU A 131 -2.20 4.92 -4.93
N SER A 132 -1.24 4.02 -4.89
CA SER A 132 -0.22 3.82 -5.93
C SER A 132 -0.33 2.42 -6.49
N GLY A 133 -0.70 2.29 -7.76
CA GLY A 133 -0.86 1.00 -8.43
C GLY A 133 -1.69 -0.03 -7.65
N PRO A 134 -2.88 0.33 -7.09
CA PRO A 134 -3.61 -0.54 -6.18
C PRO A 134 -4.09 -1.84 -6.87
N ALA A 135 -3.92 -2.98 -6.19
CA ALA A 135 -4.36 -4.29 -6.67
C ALA A 135 -5.87 -4.47 -6.47
N VAL A 136 -6.68 -3.81 -7.28
CA VAL A 136 -8.15 -3.72 -7.13
C VAL A 136 -8.94 -4.27 -8.31
N VAL A 137 -8.25 -4.84 -9.32
CA VAL A 137 -8.85 -5.58 -10.44
C VAL A 137 -8.10 -6.89 -10.66
N LEU A 138 -8.77 -7.84 -11.33
CA LEU A 138 -8.23 -9.15 -11.70
C LEU A 138 -8.21 -9.29 -13.24
N ASP A 139 -7.67 -8.27 -13.91
CA ASP A 139 -7.69 -8.17 -15.35
C ASP A 139 -7.06 -9.40 -16.03
N GLY A 140 -7.78 -9.98 -16.99
CA GLY A 140 -7.32 -11.10 -17.76
C GLY A 140 -7.25 -12.45 -17.03
N ALA A 141 -7.59 -12.52 -15.73
CA ALA A 141 -7.59 -13.78 -14.99
C ALA A 141 -8.79 -14.67 -15.39
N PRO A 142 -8.55 -15.90 -15.92
CA PRO A 142 -9.63 -16.81 -16.26
C PRO A 142 -10.49 -17.15 -15.02
N ALA A 143 -11.82 -17.20 -15.19
CA ALA A 143 -12.75 -17.52 -14.10
C ALA A 143 -12.43 -18.84 -13.38
N ALA A 144 -11.98 -19.85 -14.12
CA ALA A 144 -11.54 -21.12 -13.56
C ALA A 144 -10.35 -20.98 -12.61
N LEU A 145 -9.40 -20.08 -12.92
CA LEU A 145 -8.25 -19.81 -12.07
C LEU A 145 -8.67 -19.09 -10.78
N LEU A 146 -9.63 -18.17 -10.86
CA LEU A 146 -10.19 -17.48 -9.69
C LEU A 146 -10.92 -18.45 -8.76
N ILE A 147 -11.70 -19.37 -9.31
CA ILE A 147 -12.36 -20.43 -8.53
C ILE A 147 -11.32 -21.34 -7.87
N LEU A 148 -10.32 -21.78 -8.64
CA LEU A 148 -9.25 -22.63 -8.13
C LEU A 148 -8.47 -21.93 -6.99
N SER A 149 -8.16 -20.63 -7.12
CA SER A 149 -7.46 -19.88 -6.08
C SER A 149 -8.26 -19.81 -4.79
N LYS A 150 -9.59 -19.67 -4.86
CA LYS A 150 -10.49 -19.72 -3.69
C LYS A 150 -10.48 -21.10 -3.02
N ILE A 151 -10.55 -22.16 -3.79
CA ILE A 151 -10.48 -23.54 -3.27
C ILE A 151 -9.12 -23.76 -2.59
N LEU A 152 -8.02 -23.47 -3.28
CA LEU A 152 -6.66 -23.62 -2.75
C LEU A 152 -6.44 -22.76 -1.49
N SER A 153 -7.03 -21.59 -1.42
CA SER A 153 -6.93 -20.71 -0.24
C SER A 153 -7.49 -21.36 1.04
N VAL A 154 -8.36 -22.35 0.90
CA VAL A 154 -8.97 -23.08 2.03
C VAL A 154 -8.27 -24.43 2.26
N VAL A 155 -8.07 -25.21 1.20
CA VAL A 155 -7.57 -26.60 1.35
C VAL A 155 -6.05 -26.70 1.40
N ALA A 156 -5.34 -25.72 0.84
CA ALA A 156 -3.88 -25.67 0.79
C ALA A 156 -3.37 -24.20 0.95
N PRO A 157 -3.68 -23.56 2.08
CA PRO A 157 -3.48 -22.10 2.26
C PRO A 157 -2.04 -21.62 2.07
N SER A 158 -1.06 -22.46 2.40
CA SER A 158 0.38 -22.16 2.28
C SER A 158 0.98 -22.55 0.92
N LEU A 159 0.19 -23.15 0.01
CA LEU A 159 0.69 -23.50 -1.32
C LEU A 159 1.06 -22.23 -2.10
N GLY A 160 2.30 -22.14 -2.56
CA GLY A 160 2.77 -21.04 -3.41
C GLY A 160 2.15 -21.11 -4.82
N VAL A 161 1.41 -20.08 -5.20
CA VAL A 161 0.64 -20.07 -6.47
C VAL A 161 0.97 -18.91 -7.41
N PHE A 162 1.53 -17.80 -6.90
CA PHE A 162 1.82 -16.60 -7.68
C PHE A 162 3.19 -16.04 -7.34
N SER A 163 3.96 -15.62 -8.33
CA SER A 163 5.24 -14.92 -8.15
C SER A 163 5.23 -13.59 -8.89
N VAL A 164 5.74 -12.56 -8.24
CA VAL A 164 6.02 -11.28 -8.90
C VAL A 164 7.25 -11.45 -9.78
N ASP A 165 7.16 -11.03 -11.05
CA ASP A 165 8.33 -10.89 -11.91
C ASP A 165 9.03 -9.56 -11.58
N PRO A 166 10.27 -9.59 -11.07
CA PRO A 166 10.98 -8.37 -10.68
C PRO A 166 11.21 -7.40 -11.84
N SER A 167 11.26 -7.88 -13.08
CA SER A 167 11.44 -7.02 -14.26
C SER A 167 10.25 -6.12 -14.55
N LEU A 168 9.10 -6.37 -13.93
CA LEU A 168 7.86 -5.61 -14.09
C LEU A 168 7.64 -4.56 -12.99
N VAL A 169 8.51 -4.51 -11.97
CA VAL A 169 8.32 -3.55 -10.86
C VAL A 169 8.73 -2.13 -11.27
N SER A 170 9.80 -1.97 -12.02
CA SER A 170 10.34 -0.68 -12.45
C SER A 170 11.11 -0.80 -13.77
N ARG A 171 11.19 0.30 -14.52
CA ARG A 171 12.09 0.43 -15.69
C ARG A 171 13.53 0.68 -15.28
N ASP A 172 13.78 1.12 -14.05
CA ASP A 172 15.13 1.37 -13.55
C ASP A 172 15.80 0.04 -13.17
N PRO A 173 16.85 -0.40 -13.90
CA PRO A 173 17.55 -1.65 -13.61
C PRO A 173 18.23 -1.65 -12.24
N VAL A 174 18.57 -0.48 -11.68
CA VAL A 174 19.16 -0.37 -10.35
C VAL A 174 18.10 -0.69 -9.29
N GLU A 175 16.88 -0.20 -9.45
CA GLU A 175 15.77 -0.50 -8.55
C GLU A 175 15.37 -1.98 -8.64
N VAL A 176 15.34 -2.56 -9.84
CA VAL A 176 15.11 -3.99 -10.04
C VAL A 176 16.18 -4.83 -9.34
N ALA A 177 17.46 -4.48 -9.50
CA ALA A 177 18.57 -5.17 -8.81
C ALA A 177 18.47 -5.05 -7.29
N THR A 178 18.11 -3.86 -6.79
CA THR A 178 17.87 -3.60 -5.36
C THR A 178 16.72 -4.46 -4.84
N TYR A 179 15.61 -4.54 -5.58
CA TYR A 179 14.48 -5.40 -5.23
C TYR A 179 14.89 -6.87 -5.11
N VAL A 180 15.64 -7.38 -6.10
CA VAL A 180 16.08 -8.79 -6.14
C VAL A 180 17.09 -9.13 -5.04
N SER A 181 17.96 -8.20 -4.68
CA SER A 181 19.00 -8.42 -3.66
C SER A 181 18.54 -8.20 -2.22
N ASP A 182 17.34 -7.63 -2.01
CA ASP A 182 16.83 -7.33 -0.68
C ASP A 182 16.40 -8.62 0.06
N PRO A 183 17.06 -9.00 1.16
CA PRO A 183 16.74 -10.22 1.90
C PRO A 183 15.40 -10.15 2.65
N LEU A 184 14.82 -8.98 2.85
CA LEU A 184 13.52 -8.82 3.49
C LEU A 184 12.37 -8.97 2.49
N ASN A 185 12.64 -8.87 1.19
CA ASN A 185 11.68 -9.20 0.16
C ASN A 185 11.44 -10.71 0.07
N PHE A 186 10.23 -11.09 -0.29
CA PHE A 186 9.85 -12.47 -0.52
C PHE A 186 9.91 -12.80 -2.00
N HIS A 187 10.91 -13.58 -2.41
CA HIS A 187 11.13 -13.97 -3.81
C HIS A 187 10.48 -15.30 -4.18
N GLY A 188 9.74 -15.91 -3.25
CA GLY A 188 9.01 -17.16 -3.48
C GLY A 188 7.65 -16.92 -4.12
N LYS A 189 6.88 -18.00 -4.23
CA LYS A 189 5.49 -17.93 -4.69
C LYS A 189 4.56 -17.53 -3.53
N ALA A 190 3.81 -16.45 -3.71
CA ALA A 190 2.81 -16.01 -2.75
C ALA A 190 1.81 -17.13 -2.43
N PRO A 191 1.45 -17.30 -1.16
CA PRO A 191 0.53 -18.35 -0.70
C PRO A 191 -0.87 -18.22 -1.32
N ALA A 192 -1.49 -19.35 -1.59
CA ALA A 192 -2.87 -19.43 -2.10
C ALA A 192 -3.85 -18.67 -1.21
N ARG A 193 -3.61 -18.66 0.11
CA ARG A 193 -4.45 -17.90 1.06
C ARG A 193 -4.41 -16.41 0.78
N THR A 194 -3.24 -15.83 0.62
CA THR A 194 -3.08 -14.39 0.31
C THR A 194 -3.77 -14.03 -1.01
N MET A 195 -3.54 -14.83 -2.04
CA MET A 195 -4.19 -14.60 -3.33
C MET A 195 -5.72 -14.75 -3.25
N GLY A 196 -6.22 -15.72 -2.46
CA GLY A 196 -7.66 -15.88 -2.22
C GLY A 196 -8.29 -14.71 -1.47
N GLU A 197 -7.56 -14.07 -0.55
CA GLU A 197 -8.02 -12.85 0.13
C GLU A 197 -8.08 -11.65 -0.85
N ILE A 198 -7.07 -11.49 -1.72
CA ILE A 198 -7.09 -10.46 -2.77
C ILE A 198 -8.28 -10.69 -3.70
N VAL A 199 -8.50 -11.90 -4.20
CA VAL A 199 -9.63 -12.23 -5.07
C VAL A 199 -10.97 -11.90 -4.39
N ARG A 200 -11.14 -12.31 -3.13
CA ARG A 200 -12.38 -12.04 -2.37
C ARG A 200 -12.62 -10.54 -2.21
N PHE A 201 -11.57 -9.78 -1.88
CA PHE A 201 -11.66 -8.32 -1.75
C PHE A 201 -12.09 -7.69 -3.06
N VAL A 202 -11.40 -8.01 -4.16
CA VAL A 202 -11.66 -7.42 -5.49
C VAL A 202 -13.09 -7.71 -5.97
N GLU A 203 -13.58 -8.94 -5.78
CA GLU A 203 -14.96 -9.30 -6.16
C GLU A 203 -16.02 -8.54 -5.36
N GLY A 204 -15.77 -8.27 -4.07
CA GLY A 204 -16.69 -7.51 -3.22
C GLY A 204 -16.57 -5.98 -3.37
N LEU A 205 -15.47 -5.51 -3.96
CA LEU A 205 -15.11 -4.10 -3.97
C LEU A 205 -16.13 -3.18 -4.68
N PRO A 206 -16.66 -3.50 -5.89
CA PRO A 206 -17.55 -2.59 -6.62
C PRO A 206 -18.79 -2.17 -5.83
N ALA A 207 -19.36 -3.06 -5.04
CA ALA A 207 -20.54 -2.77 -4.20
C ALA A 207 -20.21 -1.88 -2.98
N ARG A 208 -18.94 -1.80 -2.59
CA ARG A 208 -18.46 -1.07 -1.41
C ARG A 208 -17.87 0.31 -1.74
N LEU A 209 -17.35 0.50 -2.95
CA LEU A 209 -16.74 1.77 -3.39
C LEU A 209 -17.61 3.01 -3.16
N PRO A 210 -18.95 2.98 -3.35
CA PRO A 210 -19.78 4.15 -3.09
C PRO A 210 -19.82 4.61 -1.63
N GLN A 211 -19.25 3.86 -0.68
CA GLN A 211 -19.13 4.27 0.72
C GLN A 211 -17.96 5.23 0.96
N VAL A 212 -17.01 5.31 0.02
CA VAL A 212 -15.80 6.12 0.15
C VAL A 212 -16.12 7.58 -0.23
N THR A 213 -15.92 8.48 0.71
CA THR A 213 -16.22 9.92 0.55
C THR A 213 -15.06 10.84 0.95
N LEU A 214 -13.98 10.29 1.57
CA LEU A 214 -12.80 11.09 1.96
C LEU A 214 -12.01 11.56 0.71
N PRO A 215 -11.20 12.64 0.83
CA PRO A 215 -10.30 13.07 -0.24
C PRO A 215 -9.38 11.94 -0.70
N MET A 216 -9.19 11.80 -2.02
CA MET A 216 -8.40 10.69 -2.57
C MET A 216 -7.52 11.11 -3.75
N LEU A 217 -6.25 10.67 -3.69
CA LEU A 217 -5.32 10.70 -4.81
C LEU A 217 -5.04 9.28 -5.30
N LEU A 218 -5.32 9.03 -6.57
CA LEU A 218 -4.96 7.80 -7.27
C LEU A 218 -3.78 8.07 -8.20
N MET A 219 -2.73 7.27 -8.10
CA MET A 219 -1.51 7.37 -8.90
C MET A 219 -1.21 6.01 -9.54
N HIS A 220 -1.01 5.94 -10.86
CA HIS A 220 -0.78 4.67 -11.54
C HIS A 220 0.11 4.80 -12.77
N GLY A 221 1.05 3.87 -12.96
CA GLY A 221 1.81 3.74 -14.19
C GLY A 221 0.96 3.10 -15.28
N MET A 222 0.93 3.68 -16.48
CA MET A 222 0.07 3.16 -17.57
C MET A 222 0.64 1.87 -18.21
N GLU A 223 1.92 1.57 -17.99
CA GLU A 223 2.56 0.32 -18.43
C GLU A 223 2.69 -0.71 -17.29
N ASP A 224 1.91 -0.54 -16.22
CA ASP A 224 1.84 -1.50 -15.12
C ASP A 224 1.21 -2.83 -15.61
N LYS A 225 2.01 -3.90 -15.54
CA LYS A 225 1.61 -5.27 -15.92
C LYS A 225 1.32 -6.17 -14.73
N LEU A 226 1.49 -5.66 -13.50
CA LEU A 226 1.20 -6.39 -12.26
C LEU A 226 -0.18 -6.06 -11.70
N ALA A 227 -0.58 -4.78 -11.80
CA ALA A 227 -1.92 -4.31 -11.43
C ALA A 227 -2.40 -3.35 -12.52
N GLY A 228 -3.44 -3.70 -13.26
CA GLY A 228 -3.92 -2.88 -14.36
C GLY A 228 -4.44 -1.51 -13.91
N PHE A 229 -4.04 -0.43 -14.60
CA PHE A 229 -4.48 0.95 -14.26
C PHE A 229 -5.99 1.15 -14.43
N SER A 230 -6.67 0.27 -15.17
CA SER A 230 -8.14 0.15 -15.23
C SER A 230 -8.77 0.08 -13.83
N GLY A 231 -8.07 -0.54 -12.87
CA GLY A 231 -8.50 -0.59 -11.48
C GLY A 231 -8.55 0.80 -10.81
N SER A 232 -7.54 1.62 -11.01
CA SER A 232 -7.56 3.01 -10.51
C SER A 232 -8.66 3.84 -11.17
N GLU A 233 -8.89 3.67 -12.47
CA GLU A 233 -10.01 4.32 -13.15
C GLU A 233 -11.38 3.85 -12.62
N MET A 234 -11.55 2.55 -12.37
CA MET A 234 -12.76 2.00 -11.76
C MET A 234 -13.00 2.60 -10.39
N VAL A 235 -12.00 2.64 -9.50
CA VAL A 235 -12.11 3.26 -8.18
C VAL A 235 -12.50 4.74 -8.33
N TYR A 236 -11.77 5.51 -9.15
CA TYR A 236 -12.05 6.93 -9.38
C TYR A 236 -13.48 7.19 -9.81
N ARG A 237 -14.03 6.37 -10.72
CA ARG A 237 -15.42 6.55 -11.21
C ARG A 237 -16.47 6.14 -10.17
N SER A 238 -16.15 5.21 -9.27
CA SER A 238 -17.15 4.54 -8.41
C SER A 238 -17.25 5.12 -7.00
N ILE A 239 -16.22 5.80 -6.51
CA ILE A 239 -16.25 6.44 -5.18
C ILE A 239 -17.10 7.72 -5.21
N ARG A 240 -17.69 8.05 -4.05
CA ARG A 240 -18.52 9.27 -3.88
C ARG A 240 -17.75 10.48 -3.36
N SER A 241 -16.43 10.35 -3.18
CA SER A 241 -15.61 11.52 -2.84
C SER A 241 -15.85 12.65 -3.85
N GLN A 242 -16.10 13.86 -3.35
CA GLN A 242 -16.19 15.09 -4.16
C GLN A 242 -14.79 15.64 -4.46
N ASP A 243 -13.82 15.27 -3.66
CA ASP A 243 -12.42 15.65 -3.77
C ASP A 243 -11.59 14.41 -4.14
N LYS A 244 -11.45 14.18 -5.43
CA LYS A 244 -10.71 13.02 -5.96
C LYS A 244 -9.89 13.40 -7.17
N THR A 245 -8.65 12.98 -7.16
CA THR A 245 -7.68 13.20 -8.24
C THR A 245 -7.14 11.87 -8.75
N ILE A 246 -6.99 11.73 -10.06
CA ILE A 246 -6.28 10.60 -10.66
C ILE A 246 -5.10 11.11 -11.49
N LYS A 247 -3.92 10.53 -11.30
CA LYS A 247 -2.70 10.78 -12.03
C LYS A 247 -2.25 9.49 -12.71
N LEU A 248 -2.37 9.44 -14.02
CA LEU A 248 -1.89 8.34 -14.83
C LEU A 248 -0.56 8.75 -15.47
N TYR A 249 0.47 7.93 -15.29
CA TYR A 249 1.83 8.21 -15.74
C TYR A 249 2.18 7.34 -16.95
N GLU A 250 2.21 7.95 -18.11
CA GLU A 250 2.59 7.28 -19.34
C GLU A 250 4.01 6.70 -19.24
N GLY A 251 4.18 5.46 -19.69
CA GLY A 251 5.44 4.73 -19.72
C GLY A 251 5.89 4.16 -18.38
N LEU A 252 5.30 4.54 -17.23
CA LEU A 252 5.72 4.04 -15.91
C LEU A 252 5.15 2.63 -15.65
N TYR A 253 5.96 1.83 -14.92
CA TYR A 253 5.61 0.48 -14.46
C TYR A 253 4.92 0.54 -13.09
N HIS A 254 4.93 -0.59 -12.37
CA HIS A 254 4.17 -0.79 -11.15
C HIS A 254 4.60 0.10 -9.98
N GLU A 255 5.91 0.14 -9.70
CA GLU A 255 6.47 0.88 -8.58
C GLU A 255 6.84 2.31 -8.97
N ILE A 256 5.85 3.18 -9.17
CA ILE A 256 6.05 4.56 -9.63
C ILE A 256 6.98 5.40 -8.74
N PHE A 257 7.12 5.05 -7.46
CA PHE A 257 8.05 5.68 -6.52
C PHE A 257 9.51 5.20 -6.69
N ASN A 258 9.71 4.13 -7.44
CA ASN A 258 11.01 3.52 -7.72
C ASN A 258 11.34 3.53 -9.23
N GLU A 259 10.75 4.44 -9.97
CA GLU A 259 11.02 4.64 -11.39
C GLU A 259 12.29 5.45 -11.65
N LEU A 260 12.64 5.67 -12.92
CA LEU A 260 13.77 6.49 -13.32
C LEU A 260 13.74 7.86 -12.63
N PRO A 261 14.90 8.47 -12.28
CA PRO A 261 14.97 9.64 -11.40
C PRO A 261 14.06 10.81 -11.77
N ALA A 262 13.95 11.13 -13.07
CA ALA A 262 13.11 12.24 -13.54
C ALA A 262 11.61 11.96 -13.36
N ASP A 263 11.19 10.73 -13.66
CA ASP A 263 9.79 10.30 -13.50
C ASP A 263 9.41 10.20 -12.04
N ARG A 264 10.28 9.61 -11.22
CA ARG A 264 10.10 9.55 -9.77
C ARG A 264 9.96 10.93 -9.14
N ALA A 265 10.78 11.90 -9.55
CA ALA A 265 10.70 13.29 -9.06
C ALA A 265 9.32 13.91 -9.35
N ARG A 266 8.77 13.66 -10.56
CA ARG A 266 7.40 14.09 -10.91
C ARG A 266 6.34 13.44 -10.02
N VAL A 267 6.43 12.13 -9.79
CA VAL A 267 5.50 11.40 -8.91
C VAL A 267 5.56 11.94 -7.49
N PHE A 268 6.76 12.21 -6.97
CA PHE A 268 6.95 12.78 -5.63
C PHE A 268 6.35 14.18 -5.51
N ALA A 269 6.57 15.04 -6.52
CA ALA A 269 6.00 16.38 -6.53
C ALA A 269 4.46 16.37 -6.61
N ASP A 270 3.87 15.48 -7.43
CA ASP A 270 2.41 15.30 -7.48
C ASP A 270 1.84 14.83 -6.15
N MET A 271 2.52 13.89 -5.47
CA MET A 271 2.14 13.38 -4.16
C MET A 271 2.21 14.46 -3.08
N SER A 272 3.35 15.14 -2.95
CA SER A 272 3.53 16.18 -1.91
C SER A 272 2.63 17.38 -2.16
N GLY A 273 2.50 17.84 -3.40
CA GLY A 273 1.62 18.95 -3.73
C GLY A 273 0.14 18.66 -3.44
N TRP A 274 -0.29 17.40 -3.62
CA TRP A 274 -1.63 17.00 -3.22
C TRP A 274 -1.78 17.00 -1.69
N ILE A 275 -0.82 16.43 -0.94
CA ILE A 275 -0.84 16.44 0.52
C ILE A 275 -0.86 17.89 1.03
N GLU A 276 0.01 18.77 0.53
CA GLU A 276 0.08 20.18 0.91
C GLU A 276 -1.24 20.93 0.71
N ALA A 277 -1.95 20.64 -0.38
CA ALA A 277 -3.27 21.23 -0.65
C ALA A 277 -4.37 20.75 0.33
N HIS A 278 -4.13 19.68 1.07
CA HIS A 278 -5.09 19.08 2.03
C HIS A 278 -4.65 19.22 3.50
N ILE A 279 -3.62 20.02 3.76
CA ILE A 279 -3.23 20.42 5.11
C ILE A 279 -3.96 21.74 5.42
N SER A 280 -5.05 21.66 6.15
CA SER A 280 -5.88 22.82 6.54
C SER A 280 -5.60 23.20 7.98
#